data_273155a832e05e66848ddff8f5d0eeba
#
_entry.id   273155a832e05e66848ddff8f5d0eeba
#
_cell.length_a   1.000
_cell.length_b   1.000
_cell.length_c   1.000
_cell.angle_alpha   90.00
_cell.angle_beta   90.00
_cell.angle_gamma   90.00
#
_symmetry.space_group_name_H-M   'P 1'
#
loop_
_entity.id
_entity.type
_entity.pdbx_description
1 polymer ?
#
loop_
_entity_poly.entity_id
_entity_poly.type
_entity_poly.pdbx_seq_one_letter_code
_entity_poly.pdbx_strand_id
1 'polypeptide(L)'
;MTITEIFDRAKKQLDGGDLKTGYEVDGHIFHCYYTNKDWQNYVNVMPESIKHQFDDGKGGEMQEYTRKGRIYPPKMDSYASSSRFMYSQGQEFDGFAYEKQLPTGLGGYDANLDGYLELKNVFVEAKCHEFYNYSRPKLSKRIRMLLDGIIPRLDGKLDYDRSKDTLYLSWENKDSGHFDFKQMLCHLCGIANMVLVGGEKTVNFIYLAYRPSQELLAFVDNPSDKQRILELFDDEKKMAKTIDFKSIYEAILHYFNRRKKYGYSEDEIRTMSTSFSFTFCTQDNFKSVVDSL
;
A
#
# COMPACT_ATOMS: atom_id res chain seq x y z
N MET A 1 -23.80 8.59 2.50
CA MET A 1 -22.83 7.47 2.64
C MET A 1 -21.67 7.76 1.71
N THR A 2 -20.44 7.63 2.17
CA THR A 2 -19.24 7.78 1.30
C THR A 2 -19.08 6.54 0.42
N ILE A 3 -18.31 6.65 -0.67
CA ILE A 3 -18.01 5.48 -1.53
C ILE A 3 -17.31 4.39 -0.76
N THR A 4 -16.41 4.75 0.16
CA THR A 4 -15.74 3.80 1.06
C THR A 4 -16.75 3.03 1.92
N GLU A 5 -17.71 3.72 2.55
CA GLU A 5 -18.74 3.07 3.38
C GLU A 5 -19.63 2.14 2.54
N ILE A 6 -19.94 2.53 1.30
CA ILE A 6 -20.72 1.70 0.37
C ILE A 6 -19.95 0.44 0.00
N PHE A 7 -18.67 0.58 -0.33
CA PHE A 7 -17.79 -0.54 -0.64
C PHE A 7 -17.63 -1.48 0.54
N ASP A 8 -17.32 -0.95 1.74
CA ASP A 8 -17.16 -1.75 2.97
C ASP A 8 -18.43 -2.55 3.30
N ARG A 9 -19.59 -1.93 3.11
CA ARG A 9 -20.88 -2.57 3.29
C ARG A 9 -21.09 -3.71 2.28
N ALA A 10 -20.81 -3.48 1.01
CA ALA A 10 -20.93 -4.50 -0.03
C ALA A 10 -19.94 -5.66 0.20
N LYS A 11 -18.70 -5.35 0.60
CA LYS A 11 -17.68 -6.35 0.93
C LYS A 11 -18.09 -7.23 2.11
N LYS A 12 -18.66 -6.62 3.15
CA LYS A 12 -19.21 -7.35 4.28
C LYS A 12 -20.32 -8.32 3.86
N GLN A 13 -21.22 -7.87 2.97
CA GLN A 13 -22.31 -8.73 2.49
C GLN A 13 -21.79 -9.89 1.65
N LEU A 14 -20.80 -9.62 0.77
CA LEU A 14 -20.15 -10.65 -0.02
C LEU A 14 -19.49 -11.71 0.87
N ASP A 15 -18.84 -11.30 1.96
CA ASP A 15 -18.18 -12.19 2.91
C ASP A 15 -19.17 -12.89 3.88
N GLY A 16 -20.48 -12.74 3.66
CA GLY A 16 -21.54 -13.43 4.43
C GLY A 16 -21.92 -12.74 5.73
N GLY A 17 -21.56 -11.46 5.92
CA GLY A 17 -21.88 -10.69 7.11
C GLY A 17 -23.28 -10.08 7.11
N ASP A 18 -23.89 -9.93 8.29
CA ASP A 18 -25.09 -9.13 8.48
C ASP A 18 -24.83 -7.63 8.28
N LEU A 19 -25.85 -6.90 7.82
CA LEU A 19 -25.82 -5.44 7.58
C LEU A 19 -25.80 -4.59 8.87
N LYS A 20 -25.20 -5.04 9.94
CA LYS A 20 -25.11 -4.23 11.17
C LYS A 20 -23.97 -3.23 11.04
N THR A 21 -24.33 -1.95 11.11
CA THR A 21 -23.38 -0.83 11.16
C THR A 21 -22.65 -0.81 12.49
N GLY A 22 -21.35 -0.95 12.47
CA GLY A 22 -20.51 -0.82 13.66
C GLY A 22 -20.69 -1.95 14.68
N TYR A 23 -19.86 -1.96 15.66
CA TYR A 23 -20.08 -2.72 16.88
C TYR A 23 -19.80 -1.84 18.10
N GLU A 24 -20.38 -2.20 19.24
CA GLU A 24 -20.21 -1.51 20.51
C GLU A 24 -19.30 -2.34 21.42
N VAL A 25 -18.27 -1.68 21.94
CA VAL A 25 -17.41 -2.24 22.99
C VAL A 25 -17.35 -1.24 24.12
N ASP A 26 -17.71 -1.67 25.34
CA ASP A 26 -17.65 -0.84 26.55
C ASP A 26 -18.36 0.53 26.42
N GLY A 27 -19.52 0.57 25.74
CA GLY A 27 -20.28 1.80 25.52
C GLY A 27 -19.74 2.71 24.40
N HIS A 28 -18.72 2.28 23.69
CA HIS A 28 -18.18 2.99 22.50
C HIS A 28 -18.73 2.42 21.21
N ILE A 29 -19.32 3.29 20.38
CA ILE A 29 -19.85 2.89 19.08
C ILE A 29 -18.82 3.18 18.00
N PHE A 30 -18.39 2.13 17.29
CA PHE A 30 -17.47 2.21 16.16
C PHE A 30 -18.25 2.44 14.87
N HIS A 31 -18.37 3.72 14.45
CA HIS A 31 -19.24 4.13 13.35
C HIS A 31 -18.64 4.00 11.95
N CYS A 32 -17.36 3.73 11.82
CA CYS A 32 -16.66 3.96 10.56
C CYS A 32 -16.29 2.70 9.78
N TYR A 33 -16.45 1.51 10.38
CA TYR A 33 -16.00 0.27 9.74
C TYR A 33 -17.02 -0.84 10.00
N TYR A 34 -17.34 -1.56 8.94
CA TYR A 34 -18.04 -2.83 9.09
C TYR A 34 -17.02 -3.84 9.59
N THR A 35 -17.15 -4.25 10.85
CA THR A 35 -16.23 -5.16 11.52
C THR A 35 -16.77 -6.57 11.53
N ASN A 36 -15.88 -7.53 11.42
CA ASN A 36 -16.19 -8.93 11.54
C ASN A 36 -16.21 -9.33 13.04
N LYS A 37 -17.38 -9.54 13.61
CA LYS A 37 -17.50 -9.98 15.01
C LYS A 37 -16.85 -11.34 15.27
N ASP A 38 -16.68 -12.14 14.22
CA ASP A 38 -16.04 -13.45 14.31
C ASP A 38 -14.51 -13.39 14.05
N TRP A 39 -13.94 -12.19 14.01
CA TRP A 39 -12.50 -12.02 13.73
C TRP A 39 -11.60 -12.80 14.70
N GLN A 40 -12.02 -13.01 15.95
CA GLN A 40 -11.31 -13.85 16.91
C GLN A 40 -11.17 -15.30 16.41
N ASN A 41 -12.23 -15.85 15.81
CA ASN A 41 -12.15 -17.17 15.20
C ASN A 41 -11.17 -17.20 14.04
N TYR A 42 -11.17 -16.17 13.22
CA TYR A 42 -10.22 -16.01 12.13
C TYR A 42 -8.77 -15.91 12.62
N VAL A 43 -8.53 -15.11 13.67
CA VAL A 43 -7.21 -14.98 14.30
C VAL A 43 -6.78 -16.27 14.99
N ASN A 44 -7.70 -17.03 15.58
CA ASN A 44 -7.37 -18.28 16.26
C ASN A 44 -6.82 -19.36 15.32
N VAL A 45 -7.17 -19.34 14.04
CA VAL A 45 -6.62 -20.28 13.04
C VAL A 45 -5.33 -19.80 12.38
N MET A 46 -4.97 -18.52 12.58
CA MET A 46 -3.73 -17.96 12.05
C MET A 46 -2.52 -18.53 12.81
N PRO A 47 -1.46 -18.98 12.11
CA PRO A 47 -0.23 -19.41 12.75
C PRO A 47 0.36 -18.34 13.67
N GLU A 48 0.87 -18.73 14.84
CA GLU A 48 1.40 -17.80 15.84
C GLU A 48 2.56 -16.94 15.30
N SER A 49 3.41 -17.54 14.46
CA SER A 49 4.50 -16.82 13.78
C SER A 49 4.01 -15.69 12.86
N ILE A 50 2.83 -15.84 12.27
CA ILE A 50 2.21 -14.79 11.43
C ILE A 50 1.54 -13.74 12.29
N LYS A 51 0.87 -14.14 13.39
CA LYS A 51 0.32 -13.16 14.35
C LYS A 51 1.41 -12.21 14.85
N HIS A 52 2.57 -12.75 15.22
CA HIS A 52 3.71 -11.94 15.65
C HIS A 52 4.15 -10.92 14.58
N GLN A 53 4.13 -11.29 13.29
CA GLN A 53 4.48 -10.35 12.22
C GLN A 53 3.50 -9.16 12.17
N PHE A 54 2.20 -9.41 12.34
CA PHE A 54 1.20 -8.35 12.38
C PHE A 54 1.23 -7.54 13.68
N ASP A 55 1.58 -8.15 14.82
CA ASP A 55 1.73 -7.45 16.10
C ASP A 55 2.98 -6.59 16.15
N ASP A 56 4.09 -7.08 15.58
CA ASP A 56 5.37 -6.36 15.49
C ASP A 56 5.31 -5.24 14.42
N GLY A 57 4.39 -5.35 13.48
CA GLY A 57 4.06 -4.30 12.53
C GLY A 57 3.56 -3.05 13.24
N LYS A 58 4.15 -1.89 12.97
CA LYS A 58 3.78 -0.62 13.62
C LYS A 58 2.39 -0.11 13.21
N GLY A 59 1.67 -0.86 12.40
CA GLY A 59 0.34 -0.52 11.91
C GLY A 59 -0.80 -0.71 12.92
N GLY A 60 -0.59 -1.51 13.98
CA GLY A 60 -1.64 -1.88 14.94
C GLY A 60 -2.72 -2.76 14.31
N GLU A 61 -2.30 -3.68 13.43
CA GLU A 61 -3.22 -4.49 12.61
C GLU A 61 -4.08 -5.43 13.46
N MET A 62 -3.50 -5.98 14.55
CA MET A 62 -4.13 -6.96 15.42
C MET A 62 -4.68 -6.37 16.72
N GLN A 63 -4.41 -5.11 17.01
CA GLN A 63 -4.72 -4.47 18.29
C GLN A 63 -5.70 -3.32 18.13
N GLU A 64 -6.56 -3.13 19.16
CA GLU A 64 -7.34 -1.92 19.28
C GLU A 64 -6.42 -0.70 19.41
N TYR A 65 -6.80 0.40 18.81
CA TYR A 65 -6.02 1.63 18.89
C TYR A 65 -6.88 2.85 19.20
N THR A 66 -6.29 3.80 19.92
CA THR A 66 -6.97 5.05 20.28
C THR A 66 -6.52 6.19 19.39
N ARG A 67 -7.45 6.88 18.75
CA ARG A 67 -7.19 8.08 17.94
C ARG A 67 -8.19 9.17 18.29
N LYS A 68 -7.69 10.35 18.64
CA LYS A 68 -8.52 11.52 19.02
C LYS A 68 -9.56 11.18 20.10
N GLY A 69 -9.17 10.42 21.11
CA GLY A 69 -10.04 10.04 22.22
C GLY A 69 -11.12 8.99 21.87
N ARG A 70 -11.02 8.35 20.70
CA ARG A 70 -11.91 7.24 20.29
C ARG A 70 -11.09 5.96 20.17
N ILE A 71 -11.66 4.87 20.63
CA ILE A 71 -11.11 3.52 20.46
C ILE A 71 -11.59 2.99 19.12
N TYR A 72 -10.69 2.38 18.38
CA TYR A 72 -10.96 1.72 17.11
C TYR A 72 -10.62 0.24 17.21
N PRO A 73 -11.37 -0.63 16.53
CA PRO A 73 -11.05 -2.05 16.47
C PRO A 73 -9.73 -2.29 15.72
N PRO A 74 -9.17 -3.51 15.87
CA PRO A 74 -8.05 -3.93 15.05
C PRO A 74 -8.35 -3.73 13.56
N LYS A 75 -7.39 -3.26 12.79
CA LYS A 75 -7.62 -3.01 11.36
C LYS A 75 -7.96 -4.29 10.60
N MET A 76 -7.36 -5.42 10.98
CA MET A 76 -7.68 -6.73 10.38
C MET A 76 -9.11 -7.22 10.67
N ASP A 77 -9.81 -6.62 11.63
CA ASP A 77 -11.22 -6.90 11.88
C ASP A 77 -12.14 -6.33 10.77
N SER A 78 -11.66 -5.34 10.02
CA SER A 78 -12.42 -4.79 8.90
C SER A 78 -12.50 -5.78 7.73
N TYR A 79 -13.71 -5.94 7.15
CA TYR A 79 -13.91 -6.73 5.93
C TYR A 79 -13.11 -6.21 4.72
N ALA A 80 -12.77 -4.94 4.70
CA ALA A 80 -12.02 -4.28 3.63
C ALA A 80 -10.58 -3.90 4.06
N SER A 81 -10.00 -4.60 5.04
CA SER A 81 -8.62 -4.40 5.46
C SER A 81 -7.62 -4.86 4.39
N SER A 82 -6.65 -4.02 4.05
CA SER A 82 -5.52 -4.37 3.16
C SER A 82 -4.67 -5.49 3.76
N SER A 83 -4.40 -5.44 5.07
CA SER A 83 -3.64 -6.48 5.77
C SER A 83 -4.35 -7.84 5.74
N ARG A 84 -5.68 -7.86 5.97
CA ARG A 84 -6.49 -9.09 5.83
C ARG A 84 -6.51 -9.58 4.39
N PHE A 85 -6.65 -8.68 3.44
CA PHE A 85 -6.58 -8.98 2.01
C PHE A 85 -5.21 -9.57 1.66
N MET A 86 -4.11 -8.95 2.11
CA MET A 86 -2.77 -9.48 1.88
C MET A 86 -2.56 -10.84 2.53
N TYR A 87 -3.06 -11.05 3.76
CA TYR A 87 -2.98 -12.35 4.41
C TYR A 87 -3.65 -13.44 3.57
N SER A 88 -4.84 -13.18 3.03
CA SER A 88 -5.55 -14.15 2.19
C SER A 88 -4.79 -14.52 0.92
N GLN A 89 -4.05 -13.58 0.34
CA GLN A 89 -3.27 -13.80 -0.88
C GLN A 89 -1.90 -14.40 -0.61
N GLY A 90 -1.27 -14.04 0.51
CA GLY A 90 0.07 -14.48 0.88
C GLY A 90 0.13 -15.95 1.32
N GLN A 91 -0.99 -16.53 1.80
CA GLN A 91 -1.07 -17.94 2.19
C GLN A 91 -0.78 -18.93 1.04
N GLU A 92 -0.85 -18.46 -0.20
CA GLU A 92 -0.53 -19.26 -1.39
C GLU A 92 0.98 -19.53 -1.56
N PHE A 93 1.84 -18.88 -0.75
CA PHE A 93 3.28 -18.92 -0.93
C PHE A 93 4.01 -19.32 0.35
N ASP A 94 4.88 -20.31 0.26
CA ASP A 94 5.76 -20.70 1.34
C ASP A 94 6.79 -19.61 1.63
N GLY A 95 6.98 -19.30 2.92
CA GLY A 95 7.94 -18.29 3.36
C GLY A 95 7.52 -16.84 3.09
N PHE A 96 6.24 -16.60 2.79
CA PHE A 96 5.71 -15.25 2.66
C PHE A 96 5.70 -14.53 4.03
N ALA A 97 6.32 -13.35 4.08
CA ALA A 97 6.35 -12.51 5.28
C ALA A 97 5.38 -11.33 5.14
N TYR A 98 4.73 -10.96 6.25
CA TYR A 98 3.77 -9.86 6.33
C TYR A 98 4.36 -8.69 7.11
N GLU A 99 3.86 -7.48 6.88
CA GLU A 99 4.24 -6.25 7.59
C GLU A 99 5.77 -6.02 7.61
N LYS A 100 6.43 -6.22 6.47
CA LYS A 100 7.88 -6.08 6.35
C LYS A 100 8.32 -4.64 6.53
N GLN A 101 9.05 -4.37 7.60
CA GLN A 101 9.61 -3.05 7.87
C GLN A 101 10.95 -2.86 7.16
N LEU A 102 11.08 -1.76 6.41
CA LEU A 102 12.30 -1.37 5.73
C LEU A 102 12.71 0.05 6.16
N PRO A 103 13.90 0.23 6.74
CA PRO A 103 14.43 1.55 7.03
C PRO A 103 14.48 2.40 5.76
N THR A 104 13.72 3.49 5.71
CA THR A 104 13.65 4.37 4.52
C THR A 104 14.97 5.09 4.21
N GLY A 105 15.92 5.07 5.12
CA GLY A 105 17.16 5.82 4.95
C GLY A 105 17.04 7.35 5.04
N LEU A 106 15.82 7.86 5.13
CA LEU A 106 15.54 9.29 5.34
C LEU A 106 15.57 9.68 6.81
N GLY A 107 15.53 8.69 7.71
CA GLY A 107 15.31 8.84 9.14
C GLY A 107 13.82 9.03 9.47
N GLY A 108 13.39 8.69 10.66
CA GLY A 108 11.99 8.69 11.09
C GLY A 108 11.37 7.30 11.03
N TYR A 109 10.18 7.17 10.49
CA TYR A 109 9.48 5.88 10.40
C TYR A 109 10.03 5.02 9.26
N ASP A 110 10.04 3.72 9.47
CA ASP A 110 10.35 2.75 8.45
C ASP A 110 9.20 2.67 7.43
N ALA A 111 9.48 2.22 6.22
CA ALA A 111 8.45 1.81 5.29
C ALA A 111 7.90 0.46 5.72
N ASN A 112 6.58 0.34 5.82
CA ASN A 112 5.90 -0.88 6.20
C ASN A 112 5.20 -1.45 4.97
N LEU A 113 5.76 -2.52 4.40
CA LEU A 113 5.19 -3.22 3.24
C LEU A 113 4.22 -4.30 3.73
N ASP A 114 3.07 -4.41 3.10
CA ASP A 114 2.07 -5.42 3.47
C ASP A 114 2.57 -6.86 3.27
N GLY A 115 3.48 -7.08 2.31
CA GLY A 115 4.03 -8.40 2.06
C GLY A 115 5.43 -8.43 1.47
N TYR A 116 6.14 -9.55 1.71
CA TYR A 116 7.48 -9.80 1.19
C TYR A 116 7.73 -11.30 0.98
N LEU A 117 8.24 -11.66 -0.20
CA LEU A 117 8.71 -13.01 -0.50
C LEU A 117 10.19 -12.97 -0.82
N GLU A 118 11.02 -13.38 0.16
CA GLU A 118 12.48 -13.26 0.12
C GLU A 118 13.11 -14.01 -1.06
N LEU A 119 12.71 -15.26 -1.27
CA LEU A 119 13.28 -16.13 -2.32
C LEU A 119 13.20 -15.52 -3.73
N LYS A 120 12.25 -14.63 -3.96
CA LYS A 120 12.01 -13.99 -5.27
C LYS A 120 12.26 -12.48 -5.25
N ASN A 121 12.67 -11.93 -4.10
CA ASN A 121 12.77 -10.47 -3.88
C ASN A 121 11.49 -9.73 -4.32
N VAL A 122 10.33 -10.27 -3.95
CA VAL A 122 9.03 -9.69 -4.23
C VAL A 122 8.58 -8.86 -3.03
N PHE A 123 8.33 -7.58 -3.26
CA PHE A 123 7.81 -6.61 -2.29
C PHE A 123 6.39 -6.26 -2.69
N VAL A 124 5.46 -6.31 -1.75
CA VAL A 124 4.03 -6.11 -2.04
C VAL A 124 3.46 -4.98 -1.20
N GLU A 125 2.81 -4.05 -1.86
CA GLU A 125 1.87 -3.09 -1.26
C GLU A 125 0.46 -3.47 -1.67
N ALA A 126 -0.41 -3.72 -0.71
CA ALA A 126 -1.79 -4.14 -0.95
C ALA A 126 -2.79 -3.01 -0.65
N LYS A 127 -3.77 -2.84 -1.51
CA LYS A 127 -4.86 -1.88 -1.35
C LYS A 127 -6.20 -2.56 -1.56
N CYS A 128 -7.04 -2.56 -0.52
CA CYS A 128 -8.38 -3.12 -0.58
C CYS A 128 -9.42 -2.05 -0.91
N HIS A 129 -9.44 -0.94 -0.17
CA HIS A 129 -10.40 0.13 -0.33
C HIS A 129 -9.83 1.55 -0.16
N GLU A 130 -8.58 1.69 0.24
CA GLU A 130 -7.97 2.96 0.62
C GLU A 130 -7.99 3.98 -0.51
N PHE A 131 -7.88 3.51 -1.76
CA PHE A 131 -7.93 4.35 -2.95
C PHE A 131 -9.32 4.94 -3.24
N TYR A 132 -10.39 4.47 -2.58
CA TYR A 132 -11.70 5.13 -2.63
C TYR A 132 -11.76 6.41 -1.79
N ASN A 133 -10.81 6.57 -0.87
CA ASN A 133 -10.69 7.79 -0.07
C ASN A 133 -9.81 8.82 -0.75
N TYR A 134 -10.34 10.02 -0.93
CA TYR A 134 -9.53 11.13 -1.36
C TYR A 134 -8.59 11.57 -0.23
N SER A 135 -7.29 11.45 -0.41
CA SER A 135 -6.28 11.79 0.58
C SER A 135 -5.19 12.68 -0.04
N ARG A 136 -4.86 13.77 0.66
CA ARG A 136 -3.68 14.59 0.37
C ARG A 136 -2.73 14.51 1.56
N PRO A 137 -1.89 13.48 1.64
CA PRO A 137 -0.97 13.34 2.75
C PRO A 137 0.06 14.48 2.73
N LYS A 138 0.19 15.18 3.86
CA LYS A 138 1.21 16.21 4.02
C LYS A 138 2.61 15.62 3.84
N LEU A 139 3.45 16.32 3.10
CA LEU A 139 4.83 15.94 2.88
C LEU A 139 5.70 16.39 4.07
N SER A 140 6.40 15.45 4.69
CA SER A 140 7.38 15.80 5.72
C SER A 140 8.56 16.54 5.11
N LYS A 141 9.31 17.31 5.93
CA LYS A 141 10.54 17.98 5.49
C LYS A 141 11.51 17.01 4.78
N ARG A 142 11.58 15.77 5.24
CA ARG A 142 12.48 14.74 4.69
C ARG A 142 12.06 14.28 3.29
N ILE A 143 10.76 14.09 3.09
CA ILE A 143 10.21 13.76 1.76
C ILE A 143 10.42 14.94 0.80
N ARG A 144 10.23 16.18 1.24
CA ARG A 144 10.51 17.35 0.41
C ARG A 144 11.99 17.41 -0.01
N MET A 145 12.92 17.17 0.91
CA MET A 145 14.35 17.10 0.60
C MET A 145 14.70 15.97 -0.38
N LEU A 146 14.01 14.83 -0.27
CA LEU A 146 14.14 13.75 -1.26
C LEU A 146 13.67 14.23 -2.64
N LEU A 147 12.45 14.77 -2.72
CA LEU A 147 11.86 15.26 -3.98
C LEU A 147 12.74 16.33 -4.64
N ASP A 148 13.26 17.29 -3.87
CA ASP A 148 14.21 18.28 -4.37
C ASP A 148 15.48 17.64 -4.98
N GLY A 149 15.89 16.49 -4.47
CA GLY A 149 17.06 15.75 -4.94
C GLY A 149 16.81 14.83 -6.13
N ILE A 150 15.59 14.31 -6.31
CA ILE A 150 15.27 13.36 -7.39
C ILE A 150 14.57 13.98 -8.58
N ILE A 151 13.71 14.99 -8.39
CA ILE A 151 12.94 15.66 -9.47
C ILE A 151 13.81 16.12 -10.63
N PRO A 152 14.99 16.74 -10.40
CA PRO A 152 15.87 17.16 -11.50
C PRO A 152 16.34 16.03 -12.42
N ARG A 153 16.26 14.77 -11.97
CA ARG A 153 16.63 13.58 -12.76
C ARG A 153 15.44 12.94 -13.49
N LEU A 154 14.23 13.44 -13.29
CA LEU A 154 13.00 12.83 -13.79
C LEU A 154 12.43 13.51 -15.04
N ASP A 155 13.18 14.44 -15.65
CA ASP A 155 12.84 15.10 -16.93
C ASP A 155 11.36 15.59 -16.99
N GLY A 156 10.87 16.20 -15.91
CA GLY A 156 9.50 16.70 -15.81
C GLY A 156 8.42 15.63 -15.58
N LYS A 157 8.80 14.37 -15.38
CA LYS A 157 7.83 13.27 -15.12
C LYS A 157 7.18 13.38 -13.74
N LEU A 158 7.76 14.13 -12.83
CA LEU A 158 7.25 14.33 -11.48
C LEU A 158 7.45 15.79 -11.07
N ASP A 159 6.46 16.37 -10.44
CA ASP A 159 6.54 17.70 -9.82
C ASP A 159 5.78 17.72 -8.51
N TYR A 160 6.02 18.73 -7.66
CA TYR A 160 5.23 18.95 -6.48
C TYR A 160 5.03 20.45 -6.19
N ASP A 161 3.85 20.79 -5.73
CA ASP A 161 3.53 22.17 -5.35
C ASP A 161 4.04 22.46 -3.95
N ARG A 162 5.16 23.20 -3.89
CA ARG A 162 5.77 23.64 -2.63
C ARG A 162 4.86 24.55 -1.79
N SER A 163 3.98 25.32 -2.45
CA SER A 163 3.10 26.28 -1.77
C SER A 163 1.96 25.58 -1.04
N LYS A 164 1.49 24.46 -1.58
CA LYS A 164 0.37 23.69 -1.02
C LYS A 164 0.82 22.48 -0.21
N ASP A 165 2.13 22.22 -0.16
CA ASP A 165 2.71 21.06 0.52
C ASP A 165 2.11 19.71 0.04
N THR A 166 1.76 19.67 -1.23
CA THR A 166 1.02 18.56 -1.86
C THR A 166 1.81 18.06 -3.05
N LEU A 167 1.88 16.75 -3.18
CA LEU A 167 2.46 16.11 -4.35
C LEU A 167 1.45 16.14 -5.50
N TYR A 168 1.89 16.65 -6.63
CA TYR A 168 1.17 16.58 -7.90
C TYR A 168 1.97 15.70 -8.85
N LEU A 169 1.28 14.82 -9.52
CA LEU A 169 1.81 14.12 -10.66
C LEU A 169 1.57 14.99 -11.88
N SER A 170 2.62 15.60 -12.43
CA SER A 170 2.53 16.75 -13.34
C SER A 170 2.12 16.42 -14.77
N TRP A 171 2.12 15.14 -15.18
CA TRP A 171 1.92 14.83 -16.62
C TRP A 171 0.51 15.03 -17.17
N GLU A 172 -0.50 15.32 -16.38
CA GLU A 172 -1.84 15.63 -16.89
C GLU A 172 -2.60 16.66 -16.07
N ASN A 173 -1.96 17.46 -15.23
CA ASN A 173 -2.62 18.35 -14.25
C ASN A 173 -3.60 17.58 -13.32
N LYS A 174 -3.45 16.26 -13.18
CA LYS A 174 -4.33 15.45 -12.37
C LYS A 174 -3.80 15.33 -10.95
N ASP A 175 -4.69 15.63 -10.05
CA ASP A 175 -4.51 15.39 -8.63
C ASP A 175 -4.42 13.88 -8.35
N SER A 176 -3.35 13.45 -7.69
CA SER A 176 -3.16 12.07 -7.26
C SER A 176 -3.95 11.70 -5.99
N GLY A 177 -5.04 12.43 -5.69
CA GLY A 177 -5.71 12.37 -4.39
C GLY A 177 -6.25 11.00 -3.97
N HIS A 178 -6.39 10.06 -4.89
CA HIS A 178 -6.80 8.67 -4.62
C HIS A 178 -5.61 7.71 -4.60
N PHE A 179 -4.47 8.06 -5.17
CA PHE A 179 -3.26 7.25 -5.17
C PHE A 179 -2.26 7.75 -4.10
N ASP A 180 -1.93 6.91 -3.12
CA ASP A 180 -0.97 7.29 -2.07
C ASP A 180 0.47 7.22 -2.57
N PHE A 181 0.83 8.17 -3.44
CA PHE A 181 2.18 8.27 -3.99
C PHE A 181 3.25 8.52 -2.92
N LYS A 182 2.91 9.20 -1.82
CA LYS A 182 3.83 9.39 -0.69
C LYS A 182 4.21 8.05 -0.06
N GLN A 183 3.26 7.15 0.14
CA GLN A 183 3.51 5.82 0.66
C GLN A 183 4.40 5.04 -0.30
N MET A 184 4.10 5.08 -1.61
CA MET A 184 4.94 4.45 -2.63
C MET A 184 6.38 4.98 -2.64
N LEU A 185 6.58 6.29 -2.47
CA LEU A 185 7.93 6.85 -2.32
C LEU A 185 8.65 6.31 -1.08
N CYS A 186 7.95 6.17 0.04
CA CYS A 186 8.53 5.61 1.26
C CYS A 186 8.96 4.16 1.04
N HIS A 187 8.14 3.35 0.35
CA HIS A 187 8.48 1.96 0.02
C HIS A 187 9.69 1.90 -0.91
N LEU A 188 9.71 2.68 -1.97
CA LEU A 188 10.88 2.76 -2.87
C LEU A 188 12.15 3.21 -2.14
N CYS A 189 12.04 4.12 -1.17
CA CYS A 189 13.19 4.51 -0.34
C CYS A 189 13.68 3.36 0.54
N GLY A 190 12.77 2.61 1.16
CA GLY A 190 13.10 1.44 1.97
C GLY A 190 13.80 0.36 1.15
N ILE A 191 13.24 0.02 0.00
CA ILE A 191 13.80 -0.96 -0.95
C ILE A 191 15.17 -0.50 -1.46
N ALA A 192 15.30 0.74 -1.92
CA ALA A 192 16.57 1.29 -2.39
C ALA A 192 17.66 1.30 -1.31
N ASN A 193 17.29 1.65 -0.07
CA ASN A 193 18.22 1.62 1.05
C ASN A 193 18.68 0.20 1.37
N MET A 194 17.78 -0.78 1.35
CA MET A 194 18.10 -2.19 1.54
C MET A 194 19.05 -2.69 0.44
N VAL A 195 18.76 -2.40 -0.81
CA VAL A 195 19.60 -2.80 -1.96
C VAL A 195 21.01 -2.19 -1.87
N LEU A 196 21.12 -0.91 -1.54
CA LEU A 196 22.43 -0.23 -1.40
C LEU A 196 23.26 -0.74 -0.21
N VAL A 197 22.60 -1.24 0.84
CA VAL A 197 23.28 -1.82 2.01
C VAL A 197 23.63 -3.29 1.77
N GLY A 198 22.71 -4.06 1.19
CA GLY A 198 22.83 -5.52 1.03
C GLY A 198 23.50 -5.96 -0.27
N GLY A 199 23.64 -5.07 -1.27
CA GLY A 199 24.18 -5.40 -2.60
C GLY A 199 23.23 -6.26 -3.45
N GLU A 200 21.97 -6.38 -3.09
CA GLU A 200 20.97 -7.12 -3.85
C GLU A 200 20.70 -6.47 -5.21
N LYS A 201 20.47 -7.30 -6.24
CA LYS A 201 20.39 -6.78 -7.62
C LYS A 201 18.97 -6.82 -8.19
N THR A 202 18.13 -7.78 -7.78
CA THR A 202 16.79 -7.94 -8.35
C THR A 202 15.73 -7.45 -7.37
N VAL A 203 14.78 -6.66 -7.85
CA VAL A 203 13.65 -6.13 -7.08
C VAL A 203 12.38 -6.25 -7.90
N ASN A 204 11.40 -6.96 -7.38
CA ASN A 204 10.07 -7.08 -7.96
C ASN A 204 9.07 -6.40 -7.02
N PHE A 205 8.63 -5.18 -7.36
CA PHE A 205 7.69 -4.43 -6.57
C PHE A 205 6.27 -4.57 -7.14
N ILE A 206 5.38 -5.14 -6.37
CA ILE A 206 3.99 -5.40 -6.75
C ILE A 206 3.05 -4.46 -6.01
N TYR A 207 2.19 -3.79 -6.75
CA TYR A 207 1.03 -3.07 -6.24
C TYR A 207 -0.20 -3.95 -6.45
N LEU A 208 -0.69 -4.53 -5.36
CA LEU A 208 -1.83 -5.46 -5.36
C LEU A 208 -3.11 -4.70 -4.97
N ALA A 209 -4.01 -4.48 -5.91
CA ALA A 209 -5.28 -3.82 -5.67
C ALA A 209 -6.45 -4.80 -5.69
N TYR A 210 -7.38 -4.67 -4.73
CA TYR A 210 -8.63 -5.44 -4.74
C TYR A 210 -9.54 -4.92 -5.85
N ARG A 211 -9.77 -5.75 -6.86
CA ARG A 211 -10.71 -5.46 -7.94
C ARG A 211 -12.14 -5.77 -7.50
N PRO A 212 -13.07 -4.81 -7.57
CA PRO A 212 -14.48 -5.07 -7.31
C PRO A 212 -15.04 -6.15 -8.26
N SER A 213 -15.52 -7.25 -7.68
CA SER A 213 -16.15 -8.33 -8.46
C SER A 213 -17.61 -7.99 -8.81
N GLN A 214 -18.19 -8.70 -9.78
CA GLN A 214 -19.62 -8.56 -10.11
C GLN A 214 -20.50 -8.96 -8.93
N GLU A 215 -20.10 -9.99 -8.17
CA GLU A 215 -20.77 -10.43 -6.95
C GLU A 215 -20.77 -9.33 -5.88
N LEU A 216 -19.62 -8.65 -5.67
CA LEU A 216 -19.55 -7.50 -4.76
C LEU A 216 -20.49 -6.39 -5.22
N LEU A 217 -20.44 -6.04 -6.51
CA LEU A 217 -21.26 -4.96 -7.07
C LEU A 217 -22.76 -5.27 -7.04
N ALA A 218 -23.17 -6.55 -6.95
CA ALA A 218 -24.57 -6.91 -6.74
C ALA A 218 -25.14 -6.39 -5.43
N PHE A 219 -24.30 -6.20 -4.39
CA PHE A 219 -24.69 -5.64 -3.09
C PHE A 219 -24.65 -4.10 -3.04
N VAL A 220 -24.35 -3.43 -4.13
CA VAL A 220 -24.45 -1.97 -4.23
C VAL A 220 -25.76 -1.62 -4.94
N ASP A 221 -26.72 -1.04 -4.23
CA ASP A 221 -28.08 -0.81 -4.74
C ASP A 221 -28.10 0.27 -5.84
N ASN A 222 -27.36 1.35 -5.68
CA ASN A 222 -27.39 2.51 -6.58
C ASN A 222 -26.45 2.31 -7.77
N PRO A 223 -26.96 2.36 -9.02
CA PRO A 223 -26.14 2.25 -10.22
C PRO A 223 -25.03 3.30 -10.34
N SER A 224 -25.28 4.53 -9.89
CA SER A 224 -24.27 5.59 -9.89
C SER A 224 -23.11 5.29 -8.94
N ASP A 225 -23.38 4.66 -7.80
CA ASP A 225 -22.34 4.26 -6.84
C ASP A 225 -21.53 3.08 -7.40
N LYS A 226 -22.17 2.11 -8.09
CA LYS A 226 -21.47 1.05 -8.81
C LYS A 226 -20.48 1.61 -9.80
N GLN A 227 -20.98 2.53 -10.65
CA GLN A 227 -20.17 3.18 -11.67
C GLN A 227 -18.99 3.94 -11.02
N ARG A 228 -19.25 4.67 -9.94
CA ARG A 228 -18.20 5.43 -9.22
C ARG A 228 -17.13 4.54 -8.61
N ILE A 229 -17.50 3.39 -8.04
CA ILE A 229 -16.54 2.39 -7.53
C ILE A 229 -15.62 1.91 -8.65
N LEU A 230 -16.18 1.56 -9.81
CA LEU A 230 -15.38 1.08 -10.95
C LEU A 230 -14.47 2.17 -11.52
N GLU A 231 -14.96 3.40 -11.64
CA GLU A 231 -14.18 4.54 -12.13
C GLU A 231 -12.97 4.81 -11.23
N LEU A 232 -13.16 4.82 -9.91
CA LEU A 232 -12.06 5.04 -8.96
C LEU A 232 -11.03 3.91 -9.00
N PHE A 233 -11.47 2.66 -9.16
CA PHE A 233 -10.55 1.54 -9.37
C PHE A 233 -9.75 1.68 -10.66
N ASP A 234 -10.42 2.05 -11.76
CA ASP A 234 -9.75 2.23 -13.06
C ASP A 234 -8.81 3.44 -13.06
N ASP A 235 -9.14 4.51 -12.35
CA ASP A 235 -8.27 5.68 -12.14
C ASP A 235 -7.02 5.28 -11.36
N GLU A 236 -7.16 4.49 -10.28
CA GLU A 236 -6.03 3.96 -9.49
C GLU A 236 -5.12 3.09 -10.35
N LYS A 237 -5.70 2.14 -11.09
CA LYS A 237 -4.98 1.27 -12.03
C LYS A 237 -4.26 2.07 -13.10
N LYS A 238 -4.92 3.07 -13.69
CA LYS A 238 -4.33 3.96 -14.69
C LYS A 238 -3.15 4.72 -14.09
N MET A 239 -3.33 5.29 -12.91
CA MET A 239 -2.29 6.03 -12.20
C MET A 239 -1.06 5.14 -11.95
N ALA A 240 -1.25 3.97 -11.36
CA ALA A 240 -0.18 3.02 -11.09
C ALA A 240 0.62 2.61 -12.34
N LYS A 241 -0.07 2.47 -13.49
CA LYS A 241 0.57 2.10 -14.77
C LYS A 241 1.24 3.27 -15.49
N THR A 242 0.83 4.50 -15.22
CA THR A 242 1.38 5.70 -15.88
C THR A 242 2.65 6.19 -15.20
N ILE A 243 2.79 5.94 -13.90
CA ILE A 243 3.97 6.36 -13.13
C ILE A 243 5.19 5.55 -13.56
N ASP A 244 6.26 6.24 -13.95
CA ASP A 244 7.55 5.61 -14.24
C ASP A 244 8.33 5.33 -12.94
N PHE A 245 7.87 4.30 -12.21
CA PHE A 245 8.48 3.89 -10.94
C PHE A 245 9.96 3.49 -11.09
N LYS A 246 10.35 2.99 -12.27
CA LYS A 246 11.73 2.62 -12.52
C LYS A 246 12.66 3.84 -12.52
N SER A 247 12.29 4.90 -13.23
CA SER A 247 13.06 6.15 -13.22
C SER A 247 13.09 6.79 -11.82
N ILE A 248 11.97 6.73 -11.09
CA ILE A 248 11.92 7.23 -9.70
C ILE A 248 12.85 6.43 -8.81
N TYR A 249 12.83 5.11 -8.91
CA TYR A 249 13.70 4.22 -8.14
C TYR A 249 15.17 4.48 -8.43
N GLU A 250 15.56 4.62 -9.69
CA GLU A 250 16.91 4.98 -10.09
C GLU A 250 17.36 6.33 -9.51
N ALA A 251 16.49 7.34 -9.59
CA ALA A 251 16.79 8.65 -9.00
C ALA A 251 16.96 8.58 -7.46
N ILE A 252 16.22 7.72 -6.78
CA ILE A 252 16.36 7.47 -5.34
C ILE A 252 17.69 6.76 -5.04
N LEU A 253 18.08 5.75 -5.81
CA LEU A 253 19.39 5.08 -5.68
C LEU A 253 20.53 6.11 -5.79
N HIS A 254 20.52 6.95 -6.82
CA HIS A 254 21.50 8.02 -6.98
C HIS A 254 21.51 9.01 -5.81
N TYR A 255 20.33 9.40 -5.33
CA TYR A 255 20.20 10.31 -4.19
C TYR A 255 20.86 9.73 -2.94
N PHE A 256 20.57 8.47 -2.60
CA PHE A 256 21.14 7.83 -1.43
C PHE A 256 22.61 7.51 -1.57
N ASN A 257 23.04 7.01 -2.73
CA ASN A 257 24.46 6.74 -3.00
C ASN A 257 25.29 8.00 -2.74
N ARG A 258 24.87 9.13 -3.27
CA ARG A 258 25.55 10.42 -3.10
C ARG A 258 25.49 10.92 -1.65
N ARG A 259 24.32 10.85 -1.02
CA ARG A 259 24.09 11.41 0.33
C ARG A 259 24.78 10.60 1.42
N LYS A 260 24.77 9.28 1.31
CA LYS A 260 25.33 8.34 2.31
C LYS A 260 26.72 7.85 1.96
N LYS A 261 27.25 8.25 0.78
CA LYS A 261 28.62 7.92 0.31
C LYS A 261 28.86 6.41 0.24
N TYR A 262 27.90 5.65 -0.29
CA TYR A 262 28.06 4.20 -0.49
C TYR A 262 29.17 3.85 -1.47
N GLY A 263 29.51 4.76 -2.40
CA GLY A 263 30.66 4.59 -3.31
C GLY A 263 30.36 3.81 -4.58
N TYR A 264 29.09 3.51 -4.87
CA TYR A 264 28.71 2.87 -6.13
C TYR A 264 28.93 3.79 -7.32
N SER A 265 29.45 3.24 -8.42
CA SER A 265 29.57 3.92 -9.71
C SER A 265 28.20 4.14 -10.37
N GLU A 266 28.16 5.01 -11.37
CA GLU A 266 26.93 5.23 -12.18
C GLU A 266 26.47 3.94 -12.88
N ASP A 267 27.42 3.09 -13.35
CA ASP A 267 27.09 1.81 -14.01
C ASP A 267 26.52 0.78 -13.03
N GLU A 268 27.01 0.73 -11.80
CA GLU A 268 26.43 -0.13 -10.75
C GLU A 268 25.02 0.31 -10.38
N ILE A 269 24.78 1.61 -10.21
CA ILE A 269 23.44 2.15 -9.97
C ILE A 269 22.49 1.82 -11.13
N ARG A 270 22.94 1.98 -12.36
CA ARG A 270 22.16 1.62 -13.55
C ARG A 270 21.84 0.14 -13.58
N THR A 271 22.79 -0.73 -13.22
CA THR A 271 22.56 -2.18 -13.12
C THR A 271 21.49 -2.50 -12.10
N MET A 272 21.56 -1.92 -10.90
CA MET A 272 20.51 -2.07 -9.86
C MET A 272 19.14 -1.60 -10.36
N SER A 273 19.10 -0.47 -11.06
CA SER A 273 17.86 0.08 -11.63
C SER A 273 17.28 -0.79 -12.76
N THR A 274 18.11 -1.40 -13.60
CA THR A 274 17.63 -2.29 -14.68
C THR A 274 17.00 -3.56 -14.15
N SER A 275 17.38 -3.99 -12.97
CA SER A 275 16.84 -5.18 -12.29
C SER A 275 15.61 -4.88 -11.42
N PHE A 276 15.11 -3.65 -11.46
CA PHE A 276 13.85 -3.26 -10.82
C PHE A 276 12.67 -3.47 -11.77
N SER A 277 11.65 -4.14 -11.28
CA SER A 277 10.33 -4.23 -11.93
C SER A 277 9.23 -3.67 -11.03
N PHE A 278 8.24 -3.03 -11.64
CA PHE A 278 6.99 -2.65 -10.99
C PHE A 278 5.82 -3.28 -11.72
N THR A 279 4.93 -3.94 -10.97
CA THR A 279 3.76 -4.61 -11.53
C THR A 279 2.50 -4.23 -10.76
N PHE A 280 1.49 -3.73 -11.45
CA PHE A 280 0.13 -3.62 -10.93
C PHE A 280 -0.60 -4.93 -11.20
N CYS A 281 -1.16 -5.54 -10.14
CA CYS A 281 -1.99 -6.73 -10.24
C CYS A 281 -3.23 -6.65 -9.35
N THR A 282 -4.11 -7.63 -9.50
CA THR A 282 -5.31 -7.80 -8.68
C THR A 282 -5.30 -9.20 -8.06
N GLN A 283 -6.23 -9.47 -7.14
CA GLN A 283 -6.41 -10.80 -6.56
C GLN A 283 -6.55 -11.90 -7.63
N ASP A 284 -7.12 -11.56 -8.79
CA ASP A 284 -7.40 -12.54 -9.85
C ASP A 284 -6.13 -13.10 -10.51
N ASN A 285 -5.01 -12.34 -10.47
CA ASN A 285 -3.77 -12.71 -11.14
C ASN A 285 -2.51 -12.58 -10.28
N PHE A 286 -2.64 -12.28 -8.98
CA PHE A 286 -1.48 -12.12 -8.09
C PHE A 286 -0.59 -13.35 -8.09
N LYS A 287 -1.20 -14.54 -7.87
CA LYS A 287 -0.46 -15.80 -7.86
C LYS A 287 0.32 -16.02 -9.16
N SER A 288 -0.33 -15.87 -10.31
CA SER A 288 0.33 -16.08 -11.61
C SER A 288 1.46 -15.08 -11.88
N VAL A 289 1.30 -13.82 -11.41
CA VAL A 289 2.36 -12.82 -11.49
C VAL A 289 3.56 -13.22 -10.64
N VAL A 290 3.35 -13.60 -9.38
CA VAL A 290 4.45 -14.03 -8.49
C VAL A 290 5.13 -15.30 -8.98
N ASP A 291 4.37 -16.27 -9.50
CA ASP A 291 4.92 -17.51 -10.03
C ASP A 291 5.81 -17.28 -11.27
N SER A 292 5.53 -16.26 -12.06
CA SER A 292 6.27 -15.89 -13.28
C SER A 292 7.59 -15.15 -13.01
N LEU A 293 7.82 -14.65 -11.81
CA LEU A 293 9.05 -14.00 -11.34
C LEU A 293 10.06 -15.03 -10.82
#